data_35be92056a218590b9b60cfc308f70fd
#
_entry.id   35be92056a218590b9b60cfc308f70fd
#
_cell.length_a   1.000
_cell.length_b   1.000
_cell.length_c   1.000
_cell.angle_alpha   90.00
_cell.angle_beta   90.00
_cell.angle_gamma   90.00
#
_symmetry.space_group_name_H-M   'P 1'
#
loop_
_entity.id
_entity.type
_entity.pdbx_description
1 polymer ?
#
loop_
_entity_poly.entity_id
_entity_poly.type
_entity_poly.pdbx_seq_one_letter_code
_entity_poly.pdbx_strand_id
1 'polypeptide(L)'
;MIIQTPSEITVAQLFEAYYDCRRHKRTTRSALTFEIALEDNLMRLLAELRAGSWWPAPATVFAITRPKPREVWAAQFRDRIVHHLVYRAVAPLFEPAFIADSCACIKGRGTLYAANRLERHLLSITENWSRPAYFLKADIANFFGSIRHEPLYAMLAWRIKDPTMLELCRRLVFQDVRRNALVRDAAGTLARVPAHKSLFRADPGVGLPIGNLSSQFFANVYLDGLDQMVKRRLKLRYVRYVDDMVLIHREPKVLLAAADALRAHLADIGLALA
;
A
#
# COMPACT_ATOMS: atom_id res chain seq x y z
N MET A 1 14.55 24.83 15.56
CA MET A 1 14.18 23.42 15.32
C MET A 1 13.45 22.94 16.55
N ILE A 2 12.10 22.88 16.52
CA ILE A 2 11.30 22.41 17.66
C ILE A 2 11.46 20.88 17.66
N ILE A 3 12.21 20.36 18.64
CA ILE A 3 12.28 18.93 18.89
C ILE A 3 10.90 18.54 19.44
N GLN A 4 10.05 17.93 18.59
CA GLN A 4 8.81 17.36 19.07
C GLN A 4 9.17 16.17 19.97
N THR A 5 8.70 16.20 21.21
CA THR A 5 8.79 15.06 22.14
C THR A 5 8.08 13.87 21.49
N PRO A 6 8.66 12.65 21.55
CA PRO A 6 7.99 11.45 21.07
C PRO A 6 6.61 11.32 21.71
N SER A 7 5.57 11.13 20.88
CA SER A 7 4.25 10.86 21.43
C SER A 7 4.23 9.46 22.02
N GLU A 8 3.87 9.36 23.28
CA GLU A 8 3.74 8.06 23.94
C GLU A 8 2.52 7.31 23.38
N ILE A 9 2.75 6.10 22.90
CA ILE A 9 1.66 5.23 22.42
C ILE A 9 0.76 4.88 23.62
N THR A 10 -0.52 5.24 23.55
CA THR A 10 -1.48 4.97 24.62
C THR A 10 -2.08 3.56 24.52
N VAL A 11 -2.56 3.05 25.66
CA VAL A 11 -3.32 1.80 25.73
C VAL A 11 -4.52 1.86 24.79
N ALA A 12 -5.27 2.97 24.79
CA ALA A 12 -6.46 3.15 23.96
C ALA A 12 -6.14 3.03 22.46
N GLN A 13 -5.09 3.68 21.98
CA GLN A 13 -4.66 3.58 20.58
C GLN A 13 -4.33 2.14 20.17
N LEU A 14 -3.68 1.39 21.05
CA LEU A 14 -3.33 -0.01 20.74
C LEU A 14 -4.56 -0.91 20.72
N PHE A 15 -5.51 -0.73 21.66
CA PHE A 15 -6.78 -1.46 21.65
C PHE A 15 -7.63 -1.14 20.39
N GLU A 16 -7.71 0.12 20.01
CA GLU A 16 -8.41 0.52 18.78
C GLU A 16 -7.77 -0.13 17.53
N ALA A 17 -6.44 -0.16 17.45
CA ALA A 17 -5.72 -0.84 16.38
C ALA A 17 -5.97 -2.35 16.39
N TYR A 18 -6.03 -2.97 17.57
CA TYR A 18 -6.41 -4.37 17.72
C TYR A 18 -7.83 -4.64 17.20
N TYR A 19 -8.83 -3.84 17.59
CA TYR A 19 -10.21 -4.01 17.12
C TYR A 19 -10.32 -3.85 15.61
N ASP A 20 -9.63 -2.91 15.01
CA ASP A 20 -9.58 -2.74 13.55
C ASP A 20 -8.92 -3.95 12.87
N CYS A 21 -7.82 -4.46 13.40
CA CYS A 21 -7.14 -5.66 12.91
C CYS A 21 -8.04 -6.89 13.00
N ARG A 22 -8.74 -7.06 14.11
CA ARG A 22 -9.61 -8.21 14.40
C ARG A 22 -10.83 -8.29 13.49
N ARG A 23 -11.38 -7.17 13.05
CA ARG A 23 -12.68 -7.05 12.37
C ARG A 23 -12.92 -8.09 11.28
N HIS A 24 -11.89 -8.45 10.50
CA HIS A 24 -11.98 -9.41 9.40
C HIS A 24 -11.13 -10.68 9.63
N LYS A 25 -10.69 -10.95 10.87
CA LYS A 25 -9.75 -12.03 11.19
C LYS A 25 -10.17 -12.89 12.39
N ARG A 26 -11.42 -12.76 12.86
CA ARG A 26 -11.93 -13.37 14.10
C ARG A 26 -11.76 -14.88 14.19
N THR A 27 -11.74 -15.58 13.07
CA THR A 27 -11.67 -17.05 13.01
C THR A 27 -10.29 -17.56 12.62
N THR A 28 -9.28 -16.69 12.43
CA THR A 28 -7.95 -17.13 12.08
C THR A 28 -7.23 -17.68 13.30
N ARG A 29 -6.53 -18.82 13.14
CA ARG A 29 -5.78 -19.45 14.23
C ARG A 29 -4.83 -18.47 14.94
N SER A 30 -4.13 -17.61 14.19
CA SER A 30 -3.21 -16.62 14.77
C SER A 30 -3.92 -15.56 15.62
N ALA A 31 -5.14 -15.14 15.24
CA ALA A 31 -5.93 -14.24 16.06
C ALA A 31 -6.41 -14.94 17.34
N LEU A 32 -6.99 -16.13 17.21
CA LEU A 32 -7.49 -16.90 18.35
C LEU A 32 -6.36 -17.20 19.35
N THR A 33 -5.18 -17.63 18.88
CA THR A 33 -4.02 -17.87 19.76
C THR A 33 -3.59 -16.57 20.49
N PHE A 34 -3.63 -15.40 19.82
CA PHE A 34 -3.31 -14.14 20.46
C PHE A 34 -4.37 -13.74 21.50
N GLU A 35 -5.64 -14.04 21.25
CA GLU A 35 -6.77 -13.67 22.10
C GLU A 35 -6.90 -14.53 23.36
N ILE A 36 -6.24 -15.70 23.47
CA ILE A 36 -6.23 -16.53 24.68
C ILE A 36 -5.69 -15.75 25.89
N ALA A 37 -4.66 -14.91 25.68
CA ALA A 37 -4.08 -14.03 26.70
C ALA A 37 -4.05 -12.59 26.17
N LEU A 38 -5.21 -12.07 25.78
CA LEU A 38 -5.32 -10.81 25.03
C LEU A 38 -4.68 -9.63 25.75
N GLU A 39 -5.04 -9.42 27.00
CA GLU A 39 -4.56 -8.26 27.78
C GLU A 39 -3.06 -8.33 27.97
N ASP A 40 -2.53 -9.46 28.42
CA ASP A 40 -1.09 -9.66 28.59
C ASP A 40 -0.32 -9.47 27.30
N ASN A 41 -0.83 -10.01 26.18
CA ASN A 41 -0.21 -9.88 24.88
C ASN A 41 -0.22 -8.44 24.38
N LEU A 42 -1.30 -7.68 24.60
CA LEU A 42 -1.37 -6.26 24.23
C LEU A 42 -0.46 -5.42 25.12
N MET A 43 -0.45 -5.66 26.45
CA MET A 43 0.41 -4.90 27.36
C MET A 43 1.89 -5.18 27.10
N ARG A 44 2.27 -6.41 26.78
CA ARG A 44 3.64 -6.75 26.35
C ARG A 44 4.00 -6.04 25.05
N LEU A 45 3.11 -6.06 24.05
CA LEU A 45 3.33 -5.35 22.80
C LEU A 45 3.48 -3.84 23.04
N LEU A 46 2.65 -3.25 23.90
CA LEU A 46 2.74 -1.83 24.27
C LEU A 46 4.10 -1.50 24.91
N ALA A 47 4.56 -2.34 25.84
CA ALA A 47 5.86 -2.17 26.49
C ALA A 47 7.01 -2.21 25.47
N GLU A 48 6.98 -3.15 24.54
CA GLU A 48 7.98 -3.24 23.46
C GLU A 48 7.96 -2.00 22.55
N LEU A 49 6.77 -1.50 22.19
CA LEU A 49 6.60 -0.31 21.36
C LEU A 49 7.14 0.94 22.06
N ARG A 50 6.82 1.13 23.35
CA ARG A 50 7.30 2.26 24.17
C ARG A 50 8.80 2.22 24.40
N ALA A 51 9.34 1.03 24.67
CA ALA A 51 10.78 0.83 24.81
C ALA A 51 11.55 0.94 23.48
N GLY A 52 10.85 1.04 22.34
CA GLY A 52 11.50 1.02 21.05
C GLY A 52 12.19 -0.31 20.72
N SER A 53 11.81 -1.41 21.40
CA SER A 53 12.41 -2.74 21.20
C SER A 53 11.60 -3.63 20.24
N TRP A 54 10.38 -3.22 19.87
CA TRP A 54 9.56 -4.00 18.94
C TRP A 54 10.23 -4.15 17.58
N TRP A 55 10.25 -5.38 17.07
CA TRP A 55 10.57 -5.72 15.69
C TRP A 55 9.51 -6.65 15.12
N PRO A 56 9.20 -6.54 13.80
CA PRO A 56 8.30 -7.47 13.15
C PRO A 56 8.84 -8.90 13.22
N ALA A 57 8.00 -9.83 13.61
CA ALA A 57 8.30 -11.25 13.61
C ALA A 57 8.35 -11.81 12.17
N PRO A 58 8.89 -13.03 11.95
CA PRO A 58 8.91 -13.69 10.65
C PRO A 58 7.53 -13.76 10.02
N ALA A 59 7.42 -13.31 8.77
CA ALA A 59 6.18 -13.37 8.02
C ALA A 59 5.88 -14.80 7.56
N THR A 60 4.60 -15.12 7.41
CA THR A 60 4.17 -16.37 6.76
C THR A 60 3.97 -16.08 5.27
N VAL A 61 4.66 -16.82 4.40
CA VAL A 61 4.51 -16.69 2.94
C VAL A 61 3.76 -17.91 2.37
N PHE A 62 2.84 -17.63 1.47
CA PHE A 62 2.11 -18.61 0.68
C PHE A 62 1.72 -18.01 -0.67
N ALA A 63 1.40 -18.86 -1.66
CA ALA A 63 0.91 -18.40 -2.94
C ALA A 63 -0.63 -18.51 -3.03
N ILE A 64 -1.24 -17.51 -3.65
CA ILE A 64 -2.57 -17.58 -4.22
C ILE A 64 -2.43 -17.80 -5.73
N THR A 65 -3.28 -18.65 -6.33
CA THR A 65 -3.16 -19.03 -7.75
C THR A 65 -4.19 -18.33 -8.64
N ARG A 66 -5.24 -17.78 -8.06
CA ARG A 66 -6.33 -17.11 -8.79
C ARG A 66 -6.49 -15.67 -8.31
N PRO A 67 -6.81 -14.70 -9.20
CA PRO A 67 -6.90 -14.82 -10.66
C PRO A 67 -5.54 -15.01 -11.36
N LYS A 68 -4.43 -14.59 -10.71
CA LYS A 68 -3.06 -14.76 -11.18
C LYS A 68 -2.19 -15.22 -10.02
N PRO A 69 -1.17 -16.09 -10.24
CA PRO A 69 -0.25 -16.50 -9.17
C PRO A 69 0.45 -15.29 -8.53
N ARG A 70 0.37 -15.21 -7.19
CA ARG A 70 1.01 -14.14 -6.40
C ARG A 70 1.47 -14.69 -5.05
N GLU A 71 2.60 -14.21 -4.56
CA GLU A 71 3.02 -14.41 -3.18
C GLU A 71 2.23 -13.50 -2.24
N VAL A 72 1.78 -14.04 -1.14
CA VAL A 72 1.18 -13.29 -0.03
C VAL A 72 2.08 -13.44 1.19
N TRP A 73 2.51 -12.33 1.75
CA TRP A 73 3.40 -12.24 2.90
C TRP A 73 2.62 -11.74 4.10
N ALA A 74 2.11 -12.67 4.87
CA ALA A 74 1.24 -12.37 5.98
C ALA A 74 2.06 -12.12 7.27
N ALA A 75 2.04 -10.91 7.80
CA ALA A 75 2.56 -10.62 9.12
C ALA A 75 1.83 -11.43 10.20
N GLN A 76 2.50 -11.72 11.32
CA GLN A 76 1.85 -12.32 12.49
C GLN A 76 0.77 -11.40 13.05
N PHE A 77 -0.21 -11.96 13.77
CA PHE A 77 -1.36 -11.18 14.22
C PHE A 77 -0.97 -9.99 15.10
N ARG A 78 0.02 -10.17 16.02
CA ARG A 78 0.54 -9.08 16.86
C ARG A 78 1.14 -7.95 16.00
N ASP A 79 1.86 -8.27 14.94
CA ASP A 79 2.49 -7.27 14.08
C ASP A 79 1.46 -6.58 13.18
N ARG A 80 0.39 -7.30 12.78
CA ARG A 80 -0.75 -6.67 12.09
C ARG A 80 -1.42 -5.60 12.95
N ILE A 81 -1.46 -5.76 14.27
CA ILE A 81 -1.95 -4.69 15.17
C ILE A 81 -1.08 -3.44 15.00
N VAL A 82 0.25 -3.61 14.89
CA VAL A 82 1.15 -2.47 14.65
C VAL A 82 0.94 -1.86 13.27
N HIS A 83 0.70 -2.66 12.22
CA HIS A 83 0.30 -2.12 10.91
C HIS A 83 -0.96 -1.26 10.99
N HIS A 84 -1.96 -1.67 11.79
CA HIS A 84 -3.17 -0.88 12.01
C HIS A 84 -2.90 0.37 12.85
N LEU A 85 -2.06 0.28 13.89
CA LEU A 85 -1.65 1.42 14.71
C LEU A 85 -0.97 2.50 13.85
N VAL A 86 0.01 2.12 13.06
CA VAL A 86 0.72 3.01 12.12
C VAL A 86 -0.26 3.61 11.11
N TYR A 87 -1.11 2.80 10.49
CA TYR A 87 -2.10 3.30 9.53
C TYR A 87 -3.03 4.34 10.16
N ARG A 88 -3.57 4.09 11.36
CA ARG A 88 -4.45 5.04 12.07
C ARG A 88 -3.78 6.37 12.37
N ALA A 89 -2.51 6.33 12.75
CA ALA A 89 -1.75 7.54 13.09
C ALA A 89 -1.29 8.32 11.84
N VAL A 90 -0.93 7.61 10.77
CA VAL A 90 -0.23 8.18 9.62
C VAL A 90 -1.17 8.50 8.44
N ALA A 91 -2.19 7.67 8.18
CA ALA A 91 -3.10 7.88 7.05
C ALA A 91 -3.79 9.25 7.06
N PRO A 92 -4.24 9.82 8.20
CA PRO A 92 -4.83 11.16 8.26
C PRO A 92 -3.90 12.28 7.79
N LEU A 93 -2.58 12.06 7.79
CA LEU A 93 -1.61 13.03 7.30
C LEU A 93 -1.50 13.05 5.77
N PHE A 94 -1.87 11.96 5.10
CA PHE A 94 -1.69 11.78 3.65
C PHE A 94 -3.02 11.74 2.88
N GLU A 95 -4.01 11.01 3.37
CA GLU A 95 -5.27 10.78 2.65
C GLU A 95 -6.01 12.05 2.21
N PRO A 96 -6.00 13.17 2.97
CA PRO A 96 -6.62 14.43 2.53
C PRO A 96 -5.97 15.03 1.28
N ALA A 97 -4.71 14.70 1.01
CA ALA A 97 -4.00 15.17 -0.19
C ALA A 97 -4.20 14.25 -1.40
N PHE A 98 -4.59 12.99 -1.20
CA PHE A 98 -4.84 12.07 -2.29
C PHE A 98 -6.00 12.53 -3.16
N ILE A 99 -5.80 12.46 -4.47
CA ILE A 99 -6.86 12.83 -5.41
C ILE A 99 -8.10 11.95 -5.25
N ALA A 100 -9.28 12.46 -5.59
CA ALA A 100 -10.53 11.70 -5.54
C ALA A 100 -10.53 10.48 -6.47
N ASP A 101 -9.69 10.48 -7.49
CA ASP A 101 -9.58 9.42 -8.49
C ASP A 101 -8.54 8.32 -8.14
N SER A 102 -7.90 8.42 -6.97
CA SER A 102 -7.16 7.31 -6.34
C SER A 102 -8.16 6.45 -5.56
N CYS A 103 -8.48 5.25 -6.05
CA CYS A 103 -9.71 4.55 -5.67
C CYS A 103 -9.49 3.29 -4.83
N ALA A 104 -8.25 2.87 -4.59
CA ALA A 104 -7.95 1.65 -3.88
C ALA A 104 -7.33 1.92 -2.50
N CYS A 105 -7.58 1.01 -1.54
CA CYS A 105 -6.95 1.01 -0.22
C CYS A 105 -7.15 2.31 0.58
N ILE A 106 -8.25 3.01 0.35
CA ILE A 106 -8.70 4.19 1.09
C ILE A 106 -10.12 3.89 1.60
N LYS A 107 -10.38 4.23 2.86
CA LYS A 107 -11.70 4.01 3.47
C LYS A 107 -12.81 4.71 2.66
N GLY A 108 -13.88 3.97 2.35
CA GLY A 108 -14.99 4.47 1.54
C GLY A 108 -14.74 4.47 0.03
N ARG A 109 -13.55 4.05 -0.43
CA ARG A 109 -13.23 3.89 -1.85
C ARG A 109 -12.96 2.40 -2.17
N GLY A 110 -13.30 1.97 -3.36
CA GLY A 110 -13.16 0.59 -3.81
C GLY A 110 -13.54 0.45 -5.28
N THR A 111 -13.74 -0.78 -5.77
CA THR A 111 -14.05 -1.06 -7.17
C THR A 111 -15.30 -0.33 -7.67
N LEU A 112 -16.39 -0.33 -6.89
CA LEU A 112 -17.62 0.38 -7.25
C LEU A 112 -17.38 1.90 -7.28
N TYR A 113 -16.63 2.44 -6.32
CA TYR A 113 -16.26 3.85 -6.33
C TYR A 113 -15.44 4.19 -7.58
N ALA A 114 -14.45 3.35 -7.95
CA ALA A 114 -13.65 3.53 -9.16
C ALA A 114 -14.50 3.50 -10.43
N ALA A 115 -15.44 2.55 -10.53
CA ALA A 115 -16.36 2.44 -11.67
C ALA A 115 -17.23 3.69 -11.82
N ASN A 116 -17.83 4.17 -10.73
CA ASN A 116 -18.66 5.38 -10.72
C ASN A 116 -17.83 6.64 -11.05
N ARG A 117 -16.55 6.70 -10.62
CA ARG A 117 -15.65 7.79 -11.00
C ARG A 117 -15.34 7.77 -12.48
N LEU A 118 -15.04 6.59 -13.02
CA LEU A 118 -14.76 6.39 -14.45
C LEU A 118 -15.97 6.76 -15.30
N GLU A 119 -17.17 6.29 -14.93
CA GLU A 119 -18.41 6.62 -15.61
C GLU A 119 -18.66 8.12 -15.66
N ARG A 120 -18.52 8.82 -14.54
CA ARG A 120 -18.67 10.30 -14.50
C ARG A 120 -17.68 11.00 -15.42
N HIS A 121 -16.43 10.52 -15.50
CA HIS A 121 -15.45 11.08 -16.42
C HIS A 121 -15.82 10.79 -17.89
N LEU A 122 -16.36 9.61 -18.20
CA LEU A 122 -16.84 9.26 -19.54
C LEU A 122 -18.03 10.13 -19.93
N LEU A 123 -19.08 10.20 -19.11
CA LEU A 123 -20.25 11.04 -19.39
C LEU A 123 -19.87 12.49 -19.61
N SER A 124 -18.97 13.03 -18.79
CA SER A 124 -18.51 14.41 -18.92
C SER A 124 -17.72 14.66 -20.20
N ILE A 125 -16.80 13.77 -20.60
CA ILE A 125 -15.95 14.03 -21.77
C ILE A 125 -16.67 13.75 -23.08
N THR A 126 -17.62 12.80 -23.08
CA THR A 126 -18.43 12.43 -24.25
C THR A 126 -19.69 13.28 -24.39
N GLU A 127 -19.93 14.23 -23.47
CA GLU A 127 -21.18 15.01 -23.44
C GLU A 127 -22.39 14.07 -23.49
N ASN A 128 -22.47 13.16 -22.51
CA ASN A 128 -23.50 12.12 -22.42
C ASN A 128 -23.56 11.22 -23.67
N TRP A 129 -22.39 10.70 -24.10
CA TRP A 129 -22.23 9.78 -25.24
C TRP A 129 -22.51 10.40 -26.61
N SER A 130 -22.66 11.72 -26.71
CA SER A 130 -22.87 12.42 -27.98
C SER A 130 -21.59 12.63 -28.79
N ARG A 131 -20.42 12.52 -28.14
CA ARG A 131 -19.11 12.72 -28.77
C ARG A 131 -18.15 11.57 -28.49
N PRO A 132 -17.28 11.22 -29.45
CA PRO A 132 -16.27 10.18 -29.21
C PRO A 132 -15.23 10.63 -28.21
N ALA A 133 -14.69 9.67 -27.45
CA ALA A 133 -13.50 9.81 -26.61
C ALA A 133 -12.66 8.54 -26.71
N TYR A 134 -11.38 8.71 -26.41
CA TYR A 134 -10.40 7.62 -26.36
C TYR A 134 -9.97 7.40 -24.93
N PHE A 135 -9.51 6.19 -24.64
CA PHE A 135 -8.91 5.87 -23.35
C PHE A 135 -7.55 5.22 -23.53
N LEU A 136 -6.69 5.46 -22.57
CA LEU A 136 -5.42 4.77 -22.36
C LEU A 136 -5.54 3.96 -21.08
N LYS A 137 -5.45 2.63 -21.18
CA LYS A 137 -5.26 1.77 -20.02
C LYS A 137 -3.77 1.53 -19.84
N ALA A 138 -3.27 1.74 -18.64
CA ALA A 138 -1.89 1.53 -18.27
C ALA A 138 -1.80 0.72 -16.98
N ASP A 139 -0.75 -0.07 -16.84
CA ASP A 139 -0.46 -0.88 -15.66
C ASP A 139 1.02 -0.70 -15.29
N ILE A 140 1.37 -0.85 -14.02
CA ILE A 140 2.75 -0.74 -13.56
C ILE A 140 3.36 -2.14 -13.44
N ALA A 141 4.49 -2.36 -14.12
CA ALA A 141 5.16 -3.65 -14.09
C ALA A 141 5.64 -4.00 -12.69
N ASN A 142 5.21 -5.18 -12.19
CA ASN A 142 5.60 -5.72 -10.89
C ASN A 142 5.55 -4.69 -9.73
N PHE A 143 4.50 -3.89 -9.65
CA PHE A 143 4.42 -2.68 -8.84
C PHE A 143 4.94 -2.88 -7.40
N PHE A 144 4.30 -3.74 -6.61
CA PHE A 144 4.71 -3.97 -5.22
C PHE A 144 6.14 -4.49 -5.10
N GLY A 145 6.57 -5.33 -6.02
CA GLY A 145 7.92 -5.90 -6.06
C GLY A 145 8.99 -4.90 -6.49
N SER A 146 8.61 -3.75 -7.05
CA SER A 146 9.52 -2.73 -7.58
C SER A 146 9.60 -1.45 -6.74
N ILE A 147 8.78 -1.30 -5.69
CA ILE A 147 8.81 -0.12 -4.80
C ILE A 147 10.16 -0.05 -4.08
N ARG A 148 10.88 1.06 -4.22
CA ARG A 148 12.16 1.30 -3.56
C ARG A 148 11.95 1.84 -2.16
N HIS A 149 12.64 1.26 -1.18
CA HIS A 149 12.45 1.58 0.24
C HIS A 149 12.89 3.01 0.59
N GLU A 150 14.07 3.45 0.10
CA GLU A 150 14.61 4.78 0.42
C GLU A 150 13.71 5.92 -0.08
N PRO A 151 13.28 5.97 -1.36
CA PRO A 151 12.34 7.00 -1.81
C PRO A 151 11.02 6.98 -1.04
N LEU A 152 10.47 5.78 -0.78
CA LEU A 152 9.25 5.64 0.01
C LEU A 152 9.41 6.23 1.41
N TYR A 153 10.51 5.88 2.09
CA TYR A 153 10.78 6.40 3.43
C TYR A 153 10.95 7.92 3.44
N ALA A 154 11.65 8.48 2.45
CA ALA A 154 11.77 9.92 2.30
C ALA A 154 10.42 10.62 2.13
N MET A 155 9.49 10.04 1.34
CA MET A 155 8.12 10.55 1.17
C MET A 155 7.35 10.51 2.50
N LEU A 156 7.50 9.45 3.30
CA LEU A 156 6.88 9.32 4.62
C LEU A 156 7.45 10.36 5.60
N ALA A 157 8.77 10.48 5.68
CA ALA A 157 9.48 11.39 6.58
C ALA A 157 9.18 12.88 6.31
N TRP A 158 8.83 13.21 5.07
CA TRP A 158 8.45 14.58 4.72
C TRP A 158 7.21 15.07 5.48
N ARG A 159 6.22 14.20 5.72
CA ARG A 159 4.96 14.54 6.42
C ARG A 159 4.89 14.07 7.87
N ILE A 160 5.50 12.93 8.20
CA ILE A 160 5.45 12.37 9.55
C ILE A 160 6.47 13.10 10.41
N LYS A 161 5.99 13.85 11.41
CA LYS A 161 6.85 14.61 12.34
C LYS A 161 7.03 13.89 13.67
N ASP A 162 6.15 12.94 14.01
CA ASP A 162 6.27 12.10 15.20
C ASP A 162 7.41 11.09 15.02
N PRO A 163 8.48 11.15 15.81
CA PRO A 163 9.63 10.28 15.67
C PRO A 163 9.30 8.80 15.95
N THR A 164 8.34 8.53 16.86
CA THR A 164 7.91 7.15 17.17
C THR A 164 7.21 6.53 15.95
N MET A 165 6.25 7.24 15.36
CA MET A 165 5.55 6.77 14.17
C MET A 165 6.47 6.65 12.97
N LEU A 166 7.41 7.59 12.80
CA LEU A 166 8.39 7.54 11.72
C LEU A 166 9.34 6.33 11.87
N GLU A 167 9.78 6.02 13.10
CA GLU A 167 10.60 4.83 13.35
C GLU A 167 9.83 3.53 13.09
N LEU A 168 8.55 3.45 13.48
CA LEU A 168 7.71 2.29 13.15
C LEU A 168 7.54 2.14 11.62
N CYS A 169 7.31 3.24 10.90
CA CYS A 169 7.30 3.22 9.43
C CYS A 169 8.64 2.72 8.87
N ARG A 170 9.78 3.17 9.41
CA ARG A 170 11.11 2.72 9.01
C ARG A 170 11.26 1.21 9.16
N ARG A 171 10.86 0.65 10.30
CA ARG A 171 10.91 -0.79 10.55
C ARG A 171 10.03 -1.58 9.59
N LEU A 172 8.83 -1.07 9.28
CA LEU A 172 7.91 -1.72 8.34
C LEU A 172 8.37 -1.63 6.88
N VAL A 173 9.03 -0.54 6.49
CA VAL A 173 9.53 -0.33 5.13
C VAL A 173 10.80 -1.15 4.88
N PHE A 174 11.75 -1.12 5.83
CA PHE A 174 13.07 -1.73 5.65
C PHE A 174 13.16 -3.17 6.16
N GLN A 175 12.06 -3.73 6.69
CA GLN A 175 12.02 -5.15 7.06
C GLN A 175 12.28 -6.04 5.84
N ASP A 176 13.32 -6.85 5.89
CA ASP A 176 13.48 -7.94 4.93
C ASP A 176 12.59 -9.12 5.36
N VAL A 177 11.37 -9.16 4.82
CA VAL A 177 10.39 -10.21 5.14
C VAL A 177 10.81 -11.61 4.69
N ARG A 178 11.82 -11.71 3.80
CA ARG A 178 12.38 -12.98 3.31
C ARG A 178 13.20 -13.69 4.40
N ARG A 179 13.77 -12.90 5.33
CA ARG A 179 14.60 -13.41 6.41
C ARG A 179 13.74 -14.20 7.38
N ASN A 180 14.05 -15.47 7.54
CA ASN A 180 13.34 -16.38 8.43
C ASN A 180 11.83 -16.54 8.13
N ALA A 181 11.39 -16.32 6.88
CA ALA A 181 10.01 -16.47 6.49
C ALA A 181 9.48 -17.91 6.75
N LEU A 182 8.26 -17.99 7.26
CA LEU A 182 7.56 -19.25 7.46
C LEU A 182 6.83 -19.65 6.16
N VAL A 183 7.43 -20.53 5.37
CA VAL A 183 6.86 -20.97 4.09
C VAL A 183 5.70 -21.94 4.33
N ARG A 184 4.52 -21.61 3.79
CA ARG A 184 3.34 -22.48 3.76
C ARG A 184 3.01 -22.81 2.30
N ASP A 185 3.59 -23.86 1.78
CA ASP A 185 3.46 -24.27 0.38
C ASP A 185 3.31 -25.80 0.24
N ALA A 186 2.32 -26.37 0.94
CA ALA A 186 2.06 -27.82 0.90
C ALA A 186 1.76 -28.37 -0.51
N ALA A 187 1.34 -27.52 -1.45
CA ALA A 187 0.96 -27.91 -2.80
C ALA A 187 1.96 -27.46 -3.88
N GLY A 188 3.14 -26.95 -3.52
CA GLY A 188 4.13 -26.45 -4.47
C GLY A 188 3.65 -25.25 -5.30
N THR A 189 2.70 -24.48 -4.77
CA THR A 189 2.06 -23.36 -5.49
C THR A 189 2.97 -22.16 -5.64
N LEU A 190 3.96 -21.98 -4.77
CA LEU A 190 4.95 -20.90 -4.87
C LEU A 190 5.78 -21.02 -6.16
N ALA A 191 6.06 -22.23 -6.62
CA ALA A 191 6.76 -22.45 -7.88
C ALA A 191 6.02 -21.94 -9.12
N ARG A 192 4.70 -21.69 -9.00
CA ARG A 192 3.87 -21.11 -10.08
C ARG A 192 3.97 -19.60 -10.17
N VAL A 193 4.54 -18.94 -9.15
CA VAL A 193 4.73 -17.48 -9.18
C VAL A 193 5.90 -17.17 -10.11
N PRO A 194 5.70 -16.30 -11.13
CA PRO A 194 6.78 -15.93 -12.03
C PRO A 194 7.96 -15.32 -11.26
N ALA A 195 9.18 -15.68 -11.65
CA ALA A 195 10.40 -15.27 -10.95
C ALA A 195 10.51 -13.74 -10.77
N HIS A 196 10.13 -12.97 -11.79
CA HIS A 196 10.14 -11.50 -11.74
C HIS A 196 9.08 -10.89 -10.83
N LYS A 197 8.10 -11.68 -10.34
CA LYS A 197 7.05 -11.26 -9.37
C LYS A 197 7.30 -11.80 -7.97
N SER A 198 8.33 -12.61 -7.78
CA SER A 198 8.68 -13.18 -6.49
C SER A 198 9.50 -12.17 -5.69
N LEU A 199 9.04 -11.87 -4.49
CA LEU A 199 9.79 -11.02 -3.56
C LEU A 199 11.08 -11.69 -3.09
N PHE A 200 11.15 -13.04 -3.10
CA PHE A 200 12.39 -13.76 -2.82
C PHE A 200 13.54 -13.40 -3.77
N ARG A 201 13.22 -12.92 -4.97
CA ARG A 201 14.19 -12.55 -6.00
C ARG A 201 14.36 -11.04 -6.18
N ALA A 202 13.65 -10.23 -5.37
CA ALA A 202 13.82 -8.79 -5.39
C ALA A 202 15.19 -8.39 -4.85
N ASP A 203 15.74 -7.30 -5.39
CA ASP A 203 16.99 -6.71 -4.90
C ASP A 203 16.86 -6.23 -3.46
N PRO A 204 17.96 -6.14 -2.69
CA PRO A 204 17.93 -5.52 -1.36
C PRO A 204 17.40 -4.08 -1.43
N GLY A 205 16.54 -3.72 -0.47
CA GLY A 205 15.94 -2.37 -0.42
C GLY A 205 14.85 -2.12 -1.45
N VAL A 206 14.33 -3.17 -2.10
CA VAL A 206 13.25 -3.09 -3.08
C VAL A 206 12.16 -4.10 -2.76
N GLY A 207 10.92 -3.68 -2.95
CA GLY A 207 9.73 -4.52 -2.83
C GLY A 207 9.00 -4.38 -1.50
N LEU A 208 7.68 -4.26 -1.57
CA LEU A 208 6.78 -4.30 -0.42
C LEU A 208 6.01 -5.62 -0.38
N PRO A 209 5.89 -6.22 0.82
CA PRO A 209 5.16 -7.49 0.97
C PRO A 209 3.66 -7.30 0.72
N ILE A 210 3.09 -8.09 -0.20
CA ILE A 210 1.64 -8.11 -0.46
C ILE A 210 0.96 -8.86 0.68
N GLY A 211 -0.10 -8.27 1.25
CA GLY A 211 -0.92 -8.90 2.30
C GLY A 211 -0.98 -8.14 3.61
N ASN A 212 -0.27 -7.00 3.73
CA ASN A 212 -0.27 -6.13 4.89
C ASN A 212 -0.94 -4.78 4.58
N LEU A 213 -1.65 -4.23 5.57
CA LEU A 213 -2.36 -2.94 5.42
C LEU A 213 -1.40 -1.78 5.12
N SER A 214 -0.26 -1.72 5.83
CA SER A 214 0.71 -0.64 5.62
C SER A 214 1.30 -0.67 4.21
N SER A 215 1.57 -1.85 3.63
CA SER A 215 2.09 -1.95 2.27
C SER A 215 1.13 -1.33 1.24
N GLN A 216 -0.17 -1.54 1.42
CA GLN A 216 -1.19 -0.95 0.55
C GLN A 216 -1.27 0.58 0.69
N PHE A 217 -1.19 1.07 1.92
CA PHE A 217 -1.16 2.51 2.19
C PHE A 217 0.13 3.15 1.65
N PHE A 218 1.28 2.54 1.91
CA PHE A 218 2.58 3.01 1.41
C PHE A 218 2.65 3.05 -0.12
N ALA A 219 2.01 2.08 -0.79
CA ALA A 219 1.87 2.08 -2.24
C ALA A 219 1.11 3.31 -2.76
N ASN A 220 0.05 3.76 -2.06
CA ASN A 220 -0.65 4.99 -2.40
C ASN A 220 0.21 6.24 -2.16
N VAL A 221 0.96 6.28 -1.07
CA VAL A 221 1.92 7.38 -0.81
C VAL A 221 2.96 7.46 -1.93
N TYR A 222 3.48 6.30 -2.37
CA TYR A 222 4.49 6.23 -3.43
C TYR A 222 4.00 6.77 -4.78
N LEU A 223 2.72 6.56 -5.10
CA LEU A 223 2.12 6.99 -6.35
C LEU A 223 1.39 8.34 -6.27
N ASP A 224 1.32 9.00 -5.10
CA ASP A 224 0.63 10.28 -4.99
C ASP A 224 1.24 11.34 -5.93
N GLY A 225 2.57 11.38 -6.07
CA GLY A 225 3.25 12.29 -7.00
C GLY A 225 2.81 12.08 -8.45
N LEU A 226 2.65 10.84 -8.89
CA LEU A 226 2.11 10.49 -10.20
C LEU A 226 0.67 10.99 -10.37
N ASP A 227 -0.18 10.71 -9.38
CA ASP A 227 -1.58 11.14 -9.36
C ASP A 227 -1.69 12.67 -9.48
N GLN A 228 -0.89 13.42 -8.70
CA GLN A 228 -0.84 14.87 -8.75
C GLN A 228 -0.36 15.38 -10.12
N MET A 229 0.64 14.75 -10.70
CA MET A 229 1.15 15.08 -12.04
C MET A 229 0.04 14.94 -13.09
N VAL A 230 -0.66 13.80 -13.12
CA VAL A 230 -1.74 13.54 -14.09
C VAL A 230 -2.91 14.52 -13.91
N LYS A 231 -3.33 14.77 -12.66
CA LYS A 231 -4.50 15.63 -12.41
C LYS A 231 -4.21 17.11 -12.53
N ARG A 232 -3.08 17.59 -12.05
CA ARG A 232 -2.79 19.03 -11.92
C ARG A 232 -1.94 19.58 -13.06
N ARG A 233 -0.96 18.81 -13.53
CA ARG A 233 -0.08 19.25 -14.63
C ARG A 233 -0.65 18.87 -15.99
N LEU A 234 -1.00 17.59 -16.20
CA LEU A 234 -1.58 17.13 -17.47
C LEU A 234 -3.07 17.46 -17.58
N LYS A 235 -3.76 17.72 -16.46
CA LYS A 235 -5.21 18.06 -16.38
C LYS A 235 -6.12 17.03 -17.05
N LEU A 236 -5.74 15.76 -16.99
CA LEU A 236 -6.47 14.65 -17.62
C LEU A 236 -7.58 14.08 -16.72
N ARG A 237 -8.60 13.54 -17.35
CA ARG A 237 -9.55 12.65 -16.69
C ARG A 237 -8.86 11.32 -16.47
N TYR A 238 -8.80 10.92 -15.21
CA TYR A 238 -7.93 9.85 -14.76
C TYR A 238 -8.55 9.13 -13.58
N VAL A 239 -8.44 7.80 -13.57
CA VAL A 239 -8.81 6.96 -12.42
C VAL A 239 -7.70 5.93 -12.22
N ARG A 240 -7.25 5.75 -10.97
CA ARG A 240 -6.30 4.72 -10.58
C ARG A 240 -6.89 3.77 -9.55
N TYR A 241 -6.69 2.48 -9.78
CA TYR A 241 -7.03 1.41 -8.84
C TYR A 241 -5.78 0.56 -8.57
N VAL A 242 -5.05 0.85 -7.48
CA VAL A 242 -3.71 0.32 -7.17
C VAL A 242 -2.71 0.72 -8.25
N ASP A 243 -2.32 -0.23 -9.10
CA ASP A 243 -1.40 -0.13 -10.25
C ASP A 243 -2.12 0.05 -11.59
N ASP A 244 -3.40 -0.33 -11.67
CA ASP A 244 -4.23 -0.13 -12.86
C ASP A 244 -4.65 1.34 -13.00
N MET A 245 -4.43 1.92 -14.17
CA MET A 245 -4.73 3.30 -14.51
C MET A 245 -5.57 3.41 -15.77
N VAL A 246 -6.54 4.33 -15.79
CA VAL A 246 -7.30 4.67 -16.99
C VAL A 246 -7.28 6.18 -17.16
N LEU A 247 -6.76 6.64 -18.28
CA LEU A 247 -6.77 8.04 -18.72
C LEU A 247 -7.72 8.20 -19.89
N ILE A 248 -8.45 9.32 -19.94
CA ILE A 248 -9.47 9.56 -20.98
C ILE A 248 -9.27 10.95 -21.58
N HIS A 249 -9.30 11.02 -22.92
CA HIS A 249 -9.25 12.27 -23.66
C HIS A 249 -9.96 12.16 -25.00
N ARG A 250 -10.37 13.31 -25.60
CA ARG A 250 -10.98 13.33 -26.95
C ARG A 250 -9.95 13.13 -28.07
N GLU A 251 -8.70 13.47 -27.81
CA GLU A 251 -7.63 13.41 -28.78
C GLU A 251 -6.63 12.29 -28.42
N PRO A 252 -6.40 11.30 -29.28
CA PRO A 252 -5.44 10.23 -29.03
C PRO A 252 -4.02 10.74 -28.84
N LYS A 253 -3.62 11.80 -29.51
CA LYS A 253 -2.26 12.38 -29.38
C LYS A 253 -1.96 12.84 -27.96
N VAL A 254 -2.97 13.36 -27.24
CA VAL A 254 -2.82 13.78 -25.85
C VAL A 254 -2.58 12.57 -24.95
N LEU A 255 -3.25 11.45 -25.21
CA LEU A 255 -3.05 10.21 -24.46
C LEU A 255 -1.66 9.60 -24.71
N LEU A 256 -1.15 9.68 -25.95
CA LEU A 256 0.21 9.24 -26.27
C LEU A 256 1.26 10.08 -25.53
N ALA A 257 1.13 11.41 -25.56
CA ALA A 257 2.00 12.29 -24.80
C ALA A 257 1.92 12.03 -23.28
N ALA A 258 0.72 11.72 -22.77
CA ALA A 258 0.52 11.33 -21.39
C ALA A 258 1.24 10.01 -21.04
N ALA A 259 1.23 9.03 -21.95
CA ALA A 259 1.96 7.77 -21.77
C ALA A 259 3.47 8.01 -21.61
N ASP A 260 4.05 8.92 -22.41
CA ASP A 260 5.45 9.28 -22.30
C ASP A 260 5.77 10.01 -20.98
N ALA A 261 4.89 10.92 -20.56
CA ALA A 261 5.01 11.58 -19.26
C ALA A 261 4.89 10.61 -18.07
N LEU A 262 4.00 9.60 -18.17
CA LEU A 262 3.89 8.53 -17.18
C LEU A 262 5.18 7.71 -17.11
N ARG A 263 5.75 7.30 -18.27
CA ARG A 263 7.00 6.55 -18.32
C ARG A 263 8.15 7.30 -17.67
N ALA A 264 8.30 8.58 -18.00
CA ALA A 264 9.34 9.43 -17.43
C ALA A 264 9.20 9.52 -15.90
N HIS A 265 8.01 9.88 -15.40
CA HIS A 265 7.76 10.01 -13.96
C HIS A 265 7.97 8.70 -13.20
N LEU A 266 7.50 7.58 -13.75
CA LEU A 266 7.68 6.27 -13.13
C LEU A 266 9.16 5.86 -13.10
N ALA A 267 9.92 6.13 -14.16
CA ALA A 267 11.36 5.87 -14.20
C ALA A 267 12.12 6.65 -13.11
N ASP A 268 11.75 7.91 -12.86
CA ASP A 268 12.35 8.75 -11.82
C ASP A 268 12.21 8.14 -10.42
N ILE A 269 11.12 7.41 -10.17
CA ILE A 269 10.88 6.71 -8.90
C ILE A 269 11.19 5.21 -8.96
N GLY A 270 11.86 4.74 -10.03
CA GLY A 270 12.30 3.35 -10.17
C GLY A 270 11.20 2.36 -10.55
N LEU A 271 10.12 2.82 -11.16
CA LEU A 271 9.02 1.98 -11.67
C LEU A 271 8.98 2.03 -13.21
N ALA A 272 8.26 1.08 -13.81
CA ALA A 272 8.05 1.03 -15.25
C ALA A 272 6.60 0.71 -15.59
N LEU A 273 6.11 1.20 -16.74
CA LEU A 273 4.86 0.73 -17.32
C LEU A 273 5.03 -0.72 -17.83
N ALA A 274 3.96 -1.53 -17.70
CA ALA A 274 3.92 -2.90 -18.20
C ALA A 274 3.76 -2.95 -19.72
#